data_29e502d2d210f7ba321dc143a5fa70b0
#
_entry.id   29e502d2d210f7ba321dc143a5fa70b0
#
_cell.length_a   1.000
_cell.length_b   1.000
_cell.length_c   1.000
_cell.angle_alpha   90.00
_cell.angle_beta   90.00
_cell.angle_gamma   90.00
#
_symmetry.space_group_name_H-M   'P 1'
#
loop_
_entity.id
_entity.type
_entity.pdbx_description
1 polymer ?
#
loop_
_entity_poly.entity_id
_entity_poly.type
_entity_poly.pdbx_seq_one_letter_code
_entity_poly.pdbx_strand_id
1 'polypeptide(L)'
;MYSMQLASCVTLTLVLLVNSGPRRPVVSTQLLLNGSLANETVVIRSVNFTDNAKTIIVQLNTSVEINCTRPNNGGSNSTGNMRQAHCNISRAKWNNTLKQIASKLREQFGNNKTIIFKQSSGGDPEIVTHSFNCGGEFFYCNSTQLFNSTWFNSTWSTEGSNNTEGSDTITLPCRIKGGANISGQIRCSSNITGLLLTRDGGNSNNESEIFRPGGGDMNDTWRSE
;
A
#
# COMPACT_ATOMS: atom_id res chain seq x y z
N MET A 1 -46.71 -3.79 9.84
CA MET A 1 -45.71 -4.80 9.48
C MET A 1 -44.67 -4.10 8.61
N TYR A 2 -43.78 -3.31 9.23
CA TYR A 2 -42.63 -2.66 8.61
C TYR A 2 -41.46 -2.95 9.50
N SER A 3 -40.56 -3.73 9.04
CA SER A 3 -39.33 -3.94 9.80
C SER A 3 -38.22 -4.51 8.93
N MET A 4 -37.05 -3.90 9.06
CA MET A 4 -35.75 -4.52 9.03
C MET A 4 -35.20 -4.94 7.67
N GLN A 5 -34.68 -3.95 6.93
CA GLN A 5 -33.66 -4.23 5.91
C GLN A 5 -32.62 -3.13 5.71
N LEU A 6 -32.41 -2.25 6.69
CA LEU A 6 -31.41 -1.17 6.62
C LEU A 6 -30.21 -1.35 7.58
N ALA A 7 -30.08 -2.50 8.22
CA ALA A 7 -29.04 -2.70 9.25
C ALA A 7 -27.73 -3.34 8.74
N SER A 8 -27.67 -3.79 7.48
CA SER A 8 -26.56 -4.64 7.02
C SER A 8 -25.36 -3.88 6.41
N CYS A 9 -25.56 -2.65 5.96
CA CYS A 9 -24.50 -1.91 5.26
C CYS A 9 -23.66 -0.98 6.18
N VAL A 10 -24.25 -0.56 7.30
CA VAL A 10 -23.57 0.32 8.29
C VAL A 10 -22.61 -0.46 9.18
N THR A 11 -22.84 -1.77 9.33
CA THR A 11 -22.06 -2.61 10.23
C THR A 11 -20.64 -2.91 9.76
N LEU A 12 -20.40 -2.94 8.46
CA LEU A 12 -19.04 -3.28 7.96
C LEU A 12 -18.03 -2.14 8.14
N THR A 13 -18.47 -0.91 7.96
CA THR A 13 -17.63 0.27 8.19
C THR A 13 -17.45 0.56 9.68
N LEU A 14 -18.47 0.24 10.48
CA LEU A 14 -18.43 0.44 11.93
C LEU A 14 -17.61 -0.63 12.64
N VAL A 15 -17.55 -1.86 12.15
CA VAL A 15 -16.73 -2.95 12.72
C VAL A 15 -15.24 -2.69 12.52
N LEU A 16 -14.83 -2.06 11.44
CA LEU A 16 -13.45 -1.57 11.25
C LEU A 16 -13.10 -0.42 12.21
N LEU A 17 -14.09 0.33 12.70
CA LEU A 17 -13.90 1.46 13.62
C LEU A 17 -14.06 1.07 15.10
N VAL A 18 -14.83 0.04 15.43
CA VAL A 18 -15.18 -0.32 16.83
C VAL A 18 -14.13 -1.21 17.50
N ASN A 19 -13.33 -1.96 16.74
CA ASN A 19 -12.24 -2.78 17.29
C ASN A 19 -10.90 -2.04 17.45
N SER A 20 -10.82 -0.79 17.05
CA SER A 20 -9.70 0.08 17.36
C SER A 20 -10.15 1.04 18.45
N GLY A 21 -9.59 0.92 19.67
CA GLY A 21 -9.69 1.95 20.71
C GLY A 21 -9.46 3.36 20.12
N PRO A 22 -9.31 4.44 20.90
CA PRO A 22 -9.28 5.83 20.41
C PRO A 22 -8.05 6.08 19.51
N ARG A 23 -7.96 5.36 18.41
CA ARG A 23 -6.95 5.54 17.37
C ARG A 23 -7.47 6.61 16.43
N ARG A 24 -6.70 7.68 16.31
CA ARG A 24 -6.96 8.72 15.30
C ARG A 24 -7.01 8.06 13.94
N PRO A 25 -8.04 8.32 13.10
CA PRO A 25 -8.12 7.77 11.77
C PRO A 25 -6.88 8.21 10.98
N VAL A 26 -6.09 7.25 10.49
CA VAL A 26 -4.91 7.52 9.68
C VAL A 26 -5.34 7.56 8.23
N VAL A 27 -5.23 8.73 7.60
CA VAL A 27 -5.49 8.89 6.16
C VAL A 27 -4.19 8.61 5.41
N SER A 28 -4.23 7.67 4.48
CA SER A 28 -3.10 7.32 3.62
C SER A 28 -3.58 6.80 2.26
N THR A 29 -2.71 6.84 1.26
CA THR A 29 -2.95 6.27 -0.07
C THR A 29 -2.09 5.05 -0.30
N GLN A 30 -2.52 4.12 -1.14
CA GLN A 30 -1.84 2.89 -1.55
C GLN A 30 -1.62 1.88 -0.42
N LEU A 31 -1.03 2.27 0.70
CA LEU A 31 -0.77 1.44 1.87
C LEU A 31 -1.70 1.84 3.01
N LEU A 32 -2.34 0.86 3.63
CA LEU A 32 -3.19 1.07 4.80
C LEU A 32 -2.33 0.98 6.05
N LEU A 33 -2.34 2.03 6.86
CA LEU A 33 -1.48 2.16 8.03
C LEU A 33 -2.25 1.97 9.33
N ASN A 34 -1.64 1.27 10.28
CA ASN A 34 -2.13 1.12 11.66
C ASN A 34 -3.58 0.59 11.78
N GLY A 35 -4.03 -0.16 10.79
CA GLY A 35 -5.34 -0.83 10.78
C GLY A 35 -5.31 -2.19 11.49
N SER A 36 -6.38 -2.95 11.29
CA SER A 36 -6.51 -4.31 11.84
C SER A 36 -5.84 -5.33 10.94
N LEU A 37 -5.26 -6.36 11.53
CA LEU A 37 -4.70 -7.51 10.84
C LEU A 37 -5.75 -8.62 10.69
N ALA A 38 -5.58 -9.44 9.67
CA ALA A 38 -6.32 -10.69 9.53
C ALA A 38 -5.80 -11.75 10.52
N ASN A 39 -6.66 -12.69 10.95
CA ASN A 39 -6.30 -13.62 12.00
C ASN A 39 -5.28 -14.69 11.56
N GLU A 40 -5.49 -15.33 10.41
CA GLU A 40 -4.68 -16.49 10.01
C GLU A 40 -3.87 -16.21 8.73
N THR A 41 -4.53 -15.83 7.66
CA THR A 41 -3.92 -15.59 6.35
C THR A 41 -4.28 -14.22 5.82
N VAL A 42 -3.52 -13.75 4.83
CA VAL A 42 -3.86 -12.55 4.07
C VAL A 42 -5.26 -12.71 3.47
N VAL A 43 -6.07 -11.67 3.59
CA VAL A 43 -7.43 -11.62 3.05
C VAL A 43 -7.50 -10.56 1.97
N ILE A 44 -8.07 -10.93 0.82
CA ILE A 44 -8.35 -10.00 -0.27
C ILE A 44 -9.85 -9.78 -0.38
N ARG A 45 -10.27 -8.54 -0.62
CA ARG A 45 -11.67 -8.16 -0.77
C ARG A 45 -11.84 -7.23 -1.95
N SER A 46 -12.90 -7.44 -2.72
CA SER A 46 -13.36 -6.52 -3.76
C SER A 46 -14.87 -6.59 -3.84
N VAL A 47 -15.50 -5.53 -4.29
CA VAL A 47 -16.93 -5.52 -4.59
C VAL A 47 -17.23 -6.49 -5.74
N ASN A 48 -16.34 -6.54 -6.73
CA ASN A 48 -16.42 -7.48 -7.84
C ASN A 48 -15.03 -7.78 -8.39
N PHE A 49 -14.56 -9.01 -8.23
CA PHE A 49 -13.25 -9.44 -8.74
C PHE A 49 -13.19 -9.57 -10.26
N THR A 50 -14.32 -9.69 -10.94
CA THR A 50 -14.34 -9.77 -12.41
C THR A 50 -14.21 -8.40 -13.07
N ASP A 51 -14.53 -7.34 -12.36
CA ASP A 51 -14.42 -5.96 -12.81
C ASP A 51 -13.05 -5.37 -12.41
N ASN A 52 -12.19 -5.13 -13.39
CA ASN A 52 -10.85 -4.56 -13.16
C ASN A 52 -10.89 -3.09 -12.69
N ALA A 53 -12.01 -2.39 -12.90
CA ALA A 53 -12.18 -1.03 -12.37
C ALA A 53 -12.38 -1.01 -10.85
N LYS A 54 -12.69 -2.15 -10.24
CA LYS A 54 -12.94 -2.24 -8.80
C LYS A 54 -11.65 -2.47 -8.01
N THR A 55 -11.47 -1.65 -6.99
CA THR A 55 -10.31 -1.76 -6.09
C THR A 55 -10.35 -3.06 -5.31
N ILE A 56 -9.21 -3.70 -5.18
CA ILE A 56 -8.97 -4.85 -4.31
C ILE A 56 -8.33 -4.34 -3.02
N ILE A 57 -8.98 -4.61 -1.91
CA ILE A 57 -8.46 -4.31 -0.58
C ILE A 57 -7.77 -5.56 -0.05
N VAL A 58 -6.50 -5.42 0.27
CA VAL A 58 -5.68 -6.48 0.86
C VAL A 58 -5.51 -6.20 2.35
N GLN A 59 -5.89 -7.15 3.19
CA GLN A 59 -5.66 -7.13 4.62
C GLN A 59 -4.56 -8.14 4.97
N LEU A 60 -3.49 -7.65 5.59
CA LEU A 60 -2.35 -8.47 5.99
C LEU A 60 -2.65 -9.21 7.29
N ASN A 61 -2.03 -10.37 7.47
CA ASN A 61 -2.02 -11.12 8.73
C ASN A 61 -0.82 -10.77 9.62
N THR A 62 0.21 -10.17 9.03
CA THR A 62 1.41 -9.70 9.73
C THR A 62 1.73 -8.30 9.24
N SER A 63 1.93 -7.37 10.16
CA SER A 63 2.25 -5.99 9.80
C SER A 63 3.70 -5.84 9.35
N VAL A 64 3.91 -4.89 8.44
CA VAL A 64 5.24 -4.47 8.02
C VAL A 64 5.50 -3.06 8.51
N GLU A 65 6.54 -2.87 9.30
CA GLU A 65 6.92 -1.57 9.83
C GLU A 65 7.47 -0.67 8.72
N ILE A 66 7.02 0.58 8.71
CA ILE A 66 7.52 1.66 7.85
C ILE A 66 7.99 2.83 8.71
N ASN A 67 9.24 3.19 8.57
CA ASN A 67 9.90 4.24 9.34
C ASN A 67 10.28 5.40 8.44
N CYS A 68 9.62 6.55 8.62
CA CYS A 68 9.79 7.72 7.79
C CYS A 68 10.49 8.84 8.55
N THR A 69 11.37 9.54 7.85
CA THR A 69 12.19 10.61 8.42
C THR A 69 12.23 11.80 7.48
N ARG A 70 12.03 12.99 8.03
CA ARG A 70 12.44 14.25 7.43
C ARG A 70 13.65 14.77 8.19
N PRO A 71 14.84 14.77 7.60
CA PRO A 71 16.05 15.28 8.25
C PRO A 71 15.93 16.77 8.55
N ASN A 72 16.69 17.26 9.52
CA ASN A 72 16.75 18.68 9.84
C ASN A 72 17.48 19.46 8.73
N ASN A 73 16.92 20.58 8.30
CA ASN A 73 17.54 21.49 7.31
C ASN A 73 18.64 22.39 7.91
N GLY A 74 18.94 22.26 9.20
CA GLY A 74 19.90 23.09 9.91
C GLY A 74 21.34 22.54 9.83
N GLY A 75 22.16 23.10 8.96
CA GLY A 75 23.60 22.83 8.93
C GLY A 75 24.20 22.84 7.53
N SER A 76 25.10 23.78 7.28
CA SER A 76 25.68 24.04 5.96
C SER A 76 26.72 23.00 5.45
N ASN A 77 26.86 21.85 6.09
CA ASN A 77 27.97 20.91 5.81
C ASN A 77 27.58 19.46 5.50
N SER A 78 26.35 19.16 5.14
CA SER A 78 26.03 17.80 4.65
C SER A 78 25.83 17.80 3.14
N THR A 79 26.85 17.31 2.46
CA THR A 79 26.84 17.02 1.03
C THR A 79 25.94 15.82 0.72
N GLY A 80 24.97 15.96 -0.17
CA GLY A 80 24.32 14.84 -0.84
C GLY A 80 22.99 14.36 -0.24
N ASN A 81 22.63 13.17 -0.60
CA ASN A 81 21.33 12.50 -0.45
C ASN A 81 20.74 12.39 0.98
N MET A 82 21.46 12.76 2.03
CA MET A 82 21.00 12.65 3.41
C MET A 82 19.97 13.70 3.83
N ARG A 83 19.67 14.69 2.98
CA ARG A 83 18.70 15.76 3.26
C ARG A 83 17.29 15.46 2.78
N GLN A 84 17.12 14.43 1.97
CA GLN A 84 15.81 14.08 1.42
C GLN A 84 15.00 13.29 2.44
N ALA A 85 13.73 13.69 2.62
CA ALA A 85 12.79 12.87 3.37
C ALA A 85 12.67 11.48 2.73
N HIS A 86 12.58 10.45 3.56
CA HIS A 86 12.53 9.07 3.08
C HIS A 86 11.83 8.16 4.08
N CYS A 87 11.38 7.01 3.58
CA CYS A 87 10.84 5.93 4.40
C CYS A 87 11.66 4.67 4.21
N ASN A 88 11.87 3.94 5.27
CA ASN A 88 12.60 2.67 5.29
C ASN A 88 11.66 1.51 5.63
N ILE A 89 11.78 0.43 4.87
CA ILE A 89 11.00 -0.80 5.02
C ILE A 89 11.95 -1.98 4.93
N SER A 90 11.75 -3.01 5.77
CA SER A 90 12.52 -4.26 5.66
C SER A 90 12.19 -4.98 4.35
N ARG A 91 13.21 -5.21 3.53
CA ARG A 91 13.10 -5.91 2.24
C ARG A 91 12.58 -7.34 2.43
N ALA A 92 13.11 -8.06 3.40
CA ALA A 92 12.73 -9.44 3.66
C ALA A 92 11.24 -9.54 4.08
N LYS A 93 10.80 -8.66 5.00
CA LYS A 93 9.39 -8.62 5.43
C LYS A 93 8.46 -8.25 4.27
N TRP A 94 8.85 -7.26 3.46
CA TRP A 94 8.05 -6.84 2.32
C TRP A 94 7.92 -7.94 1.25
N ASN A 95 9.03 -8.59 0.89
CA ASN A 95 9.02 -9.70 -0.06
C ASN A 95 8.16 -10.87 0.42
N ASN A 96 8.25 -11.23 1.70
CA ASN A 96 7.37 -12.26 2.26
C ASN A 96 5.89 -11.88 2.19
N THR A 97 5.58 -10.61 2.42
CA THR A 97 4.22 -10.06 2.29
C THR A 97 3.71 -10.17 0.85
N LEU A 98 4.50 -9.74 -0.13
CA LEU A 98 4.12 -9.85 -1.55
C LEU A 98 3.92 -11.30 -1.98
N LYS A 99 4.75 -12.23 -1.48
CA LYS A 99 4.60 -13.68 -1.73
C LYS A 99 3.23 -14.18 -1.27
N GLN A 100 2.81 -13.81 -0.06
CA GLN A 100 1.51 -14.22 0.48
C GLN A 100 0.35 -13.61 -0.32
N ILE A 101 0.46 -12.33 -0.69
CA ILE A 101 -0.55 -11.65 -1.51
C ILE A 101 -0.65 -12.30 -2.89
N ALA A 102 0.48 -12.56 -3.54
CA ALA A 102 0.51 -13.23 -4.85
C ALA A 102 -0.14 -14.62 -4.80
N SER A 103 0.09 -15.37 -3.71
CA SER A 103 -0.57 -16.66 -3.50
C SER A 103 -2.09 -16.52 -3.43
N LYS A 104 -2.59 -15.54 -2.67
CA LYS A 104 -4.03 -15.28 -2.55
C LYS A 104 -4.66 -14.78 -3.85
N LEU A 105 -3.95 -13.94 -4.59
CA LEU A 105 -4.42 -13.49 -5.91
C LEU A 105 -4.50 -14.64 -6.91
N ARG A 106 -3.56 -15.59 -6.87
CA ARG A 106 -3.62 -16.79 -7.70
C ARG A 106 -4.78 -17.71 -7.33
N GLU A 107 -5.06 -17.90 -6.04
CA GLU A 107 -6.24 -18.63 -5.60
C GLU A 107 -7.54 -18.02 -6.19
N GLN A 108 -7.59 -16.68 -6.30
CA GLN A 108 -8.76 -15.96 -6.80
C GLN A 108 -8.86 -15.91 -8.33
N PHE A 109 -7.74 -15.70 -9.03
CA PHE A 109 -7.71 -15.43 -10.48
C PHE A 109 -7.23 -16.60 -11.32
N GLY A 110 -6.70 -17.64 -10.71
CA GLY A 110 -6.23 -18.87 -11.35
C GLY A 110 -4.83 -19.28 -10.90
N ASN A 111 -4.68 -20.52 -10.47
CA ASN A 111 -3.43 -21.03 -9.87
C ASN A 111 -2.24 -21.11 -10.86
N ASN A 112 -2.50 -21.16 -12.15
CA ASN A 112 -1.49 -21.18 -13.22
C ASN A 112 -1.12 -19.79 -13.74
N LYS A 113 -1.72 -18.75 -13.21
CA LYS A 113 -1.40 -17.39 -13.64
C LYS A 113 -0.16 -16.83 -12.94
N THR A 114 0.59 -16.03 -13.69
CA THR A 114 1.69 -15.23 -13.17
C THR A 114 1.13 -13.93 -12.58
N ILE A 115 1.47 -13.61 -11.35
CA ILE A 115 1.09 -12.35 -10.71
C ILE A 115 2.23 -11.36 -10.85
N ILE A 116 1.93 -10.19 -11.39
CA ILE A 116 2.90 -9.13 -11.63
C ILE A 116 2.48 -7.88 -10.85
N PHE A 117 3.35 -7.41 -9.98
CA PHE A 117 3.19 -6.11 -9.33
C PHE A 117 3.97 -5.06 -10.12
N LYS A 118 3.28 -4.01 -10.56
CA LYS A 118 3.87 -2.86 -11.24
C LYS A 118 3.54 -1.57 -10.51
N GLN A 119 4.36 -0.56 -10.70
CA GLN A 119 4.11 0.80 -10.18
C GLN A 119 2.79 1.37 -10.70
N SER A 120 2.29 2.42 -10.05
CA SER A 120 1.14 3.17 -10.52
C SER A 120 1.32 3.63 -11.97
N SER A 121 0.26 3.54 -12.77
CA SER A 121 0.29 3.87 -14.21
C SER A 121 0.26 5.38 -14.50
N GLY A 122 0.01 6.21 -13.48
CA GLY A 122 -0.09 7.66 -13.59
C GLY A 122 -1.34 8.21 -12.90
N GLY A 123 -1.48 9.50 -12.90
CA GLY A 123 -2.55 10.24 -12.23
C GLY A 123 -2.01 11.36 -11.36
N ASP A 124 -2.84 11.85 -10.45
CA ASP A 124 -2.44 12.89 -9.51
C ASP A 124 -1.33 12.40 -8.56
N PRO A 125 -0.38 13.27 -8.16
CA PRO A 125 0.71 12.89 -7.27
C PRO A 125 0.24 12.20 -5.98
N GLU A 126 -0.94 12.55 -5.53
CA GLU A 126 -1.56 12.04 -4.30
C GLU A 126 -1.92 10.53 -4.40
N ILE A 127 -2.23 10.05 -5.59
CA ILE A 127 -2.60 8.65 -5.83
C ILE A 127 -1.47 7.81 -6.42
N VAL A 128 -0.54 8.45 -7.15
CA VAL A 128 0.63 7.79 -7.75
C VAL A 128 1.69 7.44 -6.72
N THR A 129 1.68 8.15 -5.58
CA THR A 129 2.62 7.96 -4.47
C THR A 129 1.90 7.44 -3.23
N HIS A 130 2.67 6.87 -2.30
CA HIS A 130 2.18 6.65 -0.94
C HIS A 130 2.19 7.99 -0.21
N SER A 131 1.01 8.57 0.02
CA SER A 131 0.85 9.84 0.72
C SER A 131 0.24 9.65 2.10
N PHE A 132 0.73 10.37 3.09
CA PHE A 132 0.27 10.31 4.48
C PHE A 132 0.69 11.56 5.24
N ASN A 133 0.11 11.78 6.41
CA ASN A 133 0.47 12.86 7.30
C ASN A 133 1.42 12.35 8.40
N CYS A 134 2.51 13.05 8.61
CA CYS A 134 3.49 12.75 9.65
C CYS A 134 3.89 14.05 10.36
N GLY A 135 3.54 14.17 11.64
CA GLY A 135 3.89 15.35 12.46
C GLY A 135 3.31 16.66 11.92
N GLY A 136 2.18 16.62 11.21
CA GLY A 136 1.54 17.79 10.58
C GLY A 136 2.05 18.12 9.19
N GLU A 137 3.05 17.40 8.67
CA GLU A 137 3.54 17.54 7.30
C GLU A 137 3.02 16.40 6.43
N PHE A 138 2.72 16.69 5.14
CA PHE A 138 2.26 15.71 4.18
C PHE A 138 3.45 15.14 3.41
N PHE A 139 3.64 13.83 3.55
CA PHE A 139 4.66 13.07 2.85
C PHE A 139 4.07 12.44 1.59
N TYR A 140 4.82 12.49 0.49
CA TYR A 140 4.54 11.87 -0.80
C TYR A 140 5.73 11.02 -1.18
N CYS A 141 5.63 9.71 -0.95
CA CYS A 141 6.74 8.78 -1.10
C CYS A 141 6.61 7.98 -2.38
N ASN A 142 7.67 7.93 -3.17
CA ASN A 142 7.70 7.10 -4.37
C ASN A 142 7.72 5.61 -3.95
N SER A 143 6.65 4.91 -4.26
CA SER A 143 6.45 3.50 -3.91
C SER A 143 6.88 2.51 -5.01
N THR A 144 7.51 2.98 -6.08
CA THR A 144 7.90 2.15 -7.23
C THR A 144 8.69 0.91 -6.81
N GLN A 145 9.62 1.04 -5.86
CA GLN A 145 10.43 -0.08 -5.38
C GLN A 145 9.64 -1.16 -4.64
N LEU A 146 8.44 -0.85 -4.17
CA LEU A 146 7.56 -1.80 -3.50
C LEU A 146 6.76 -2.65 -4.50
N PHE A 147 6.53 -2.14 -5.70
CA PHE A 147 5.66 -2.74 -6.72
C PHE A 147 6.43 -2.95 -8.02
N ASN A 148 7.45 -3.79 -7.96
CA ASN A 148 8.26 -4.17 -9.12
C ASN A 148 8.72 -5.63 -8.97
N SER A 149 7.78 -6.57 -9.09
CA SER A 149 8.07 -7.99 -8.93
C SER A 149 7.11 -8.88 -9.73
N THR A 150 7.61 -10.04 -10.14
CA THR A 150 6.85 -11.06 -10.87
C THR A 150 6.88 -12.36 -10.07
N TRP A 151 5.71 -12.98 -9.92
CA TRP A 151 5.51 -14.17 -9.09
C TRP A 151 4.89 -15.30 -9.92
N PHE A 152 5.65 -16.36 -10.11
CA PHE A 152 5.21 -17.58 -10.78
C PHE A 152 5.54 -18.79 -9.91
N ASN A 153 4.57 -19.68 -9.67
CA ASN A 153 4.74 -20.93 -8.89
C ASN A 153 5.54 -20.76 -7.58
N SER A 154 5.26 -19.71 -6.83
CA SER A 154 6.00 -19.36 -5.60
C SER A 154 7.49 -18.99 -5.82
N THR A 155 7.95 -18.94 -7.05
CA THR A 155 9.25 -18.39 -7.41
C THR A 155 9.13 -16.90 -7.66
N TRP A 156 10.16 -16.16 -7.30
CA TRP A 156 10.22 -14.72 -7.38
C TRP A 156 11.28 -14.27 -8.37
N SER A 157 10.92 -13.31 -9.20
CA SER A 157 11.87 -12.57 -10.03
C SER A 157 11.60 -11.08 -9.95
N THR A 158 12.65 -10.28 -9.82
CA THR A 158 12.60 -8.83 -10.01
C THR A 158 13.12 -8.48 -11.39
N GLU A 159 12.35 -7.72 -12.15
CA GLU A 159 12.89 -7.13 -13.38
C GLU A 159 13.97 -6.10 -12.99
N GLY A 160 15.20 -6.37 -13.36
CA GLY A 160 16.34 -5.44 -13.17
C GLY A 160 17.22 -5.68 -11.95
N SER A 161 17.10 -6.81 -11.29
CA SER A 161 18.07 -7.19 -10.26
C SER A 161 19.37 -7.67 -10.91
N ASN A 162 20.25 -6.71 -11.23
CA ASN A 162 21.67 -7.02 -11.13
C ASN A 162 21.92 -7.42 -9.67
N ASN A 163 22.52 -8.60 -9.45
CA ASN A 163 22.95 -9.13 -8.16
C ASN A 163 24.01 -8.22 -7.50
N THR A 164 23.58 -7.04 -7.10
CA THR A 164 24.25 -6.30 -6.05
C THR A 164 23.62 -6.79 -4.76
N GLU A 165 24.42 -7.27 -3.83
CA GLU A 165 24.04 -7.61 -2.46
C GLU A 165 23.11 -6.50 -1.94
N GLY A 166 21.82 -6.74 -2.05
CA GLY A 166 20.81 -5.71 -1.86
C GLY A 166 20.74 -5.37 -0.39
N SER A 167 20.87 -4.12 -0.06
CA SER A 167 20.58 -3.61 1.28
C SER A 167 19.32 -4.28 1.83
N ASP A 168 19.36 -4.74 3.09
CA ASP A 168 18.23 -5.35 3.80
C ASP A 168 17.01 -4.40 3.91
N THR A 169 17.22 -3.14 3.53
CA THR A 169 16.25 -2.06 3.62
C THR A 169 15.88 -1.53 2.24
N ILE A 170 14.58 -1.37 2.02
CA ILE A 170 14.03 -0.60 0.90
C ILE A 170 13.88 0.84 1.37
N THR A 171 14.48 1.79 0.66
CA THR A 171 14.36 3.21 0.96
C THR A 171 13.51 3.91 -0.09
N LEU A 172 12.39 4.47 0.33
CA LEU A 172 11.47 5.22 -0.52
C LEU A 172 11.78 6.71 -0.42
N PRO A 173 12.17 7.39 -1.51
CA PRO A 173 12.35 8.82 -1.50
C PRO A 173 11.00 9.53 -1.37
N CYS A 174 10.93 10.55 -0.51
CA CYS A 174 9.71 11.29 -0.23
C CYS A 174 9.88 12.78 -0.56
N ARG A 175 8.78 13.40 -0.99
CA ARG A 175 8.62 14.85 -1.07
C ARG A 175 7.66 15.28 0.00
N ILE A 176 7.84 16.49 0.52
CA ILE A 176 6.96 17.09 1.54
C ILE A 176 6.26 18.27 0.94
N LYS A 177 4.93 18.30 1.09
CA LYS A 177 4.10 19.47 0.83
C LYS A 177 3.57 19.97 2.17
N GLY A 178 3.79 21.24 2.44
CA GLY A 178 3.34 21.89 3.67
C GLY A 178 4.39 22.90 4.14
N GLY A 179 3.96 24.13 4.25
CA GLY A 179 4.87 25.25 4.44
C GLY A 179 5.04 25.70 5.88
N ALA A 180 4.95 24.85 6.87
CA ALA A 180 5.41 25.22 8.18
C ALA A 180 6.94 25.09 8.20
N ASN A 181 7.64 26.19 8.43
CA ASN A 181 9.06 26.19 8.79
C ASN A 181 9.23 25.52 10.17
N ILE A 182 8.93 24.23 10.24
CA ILE A 182 9.17 23.44 11.44
C ILE A 182 10.65 23.14 11.43
N SER A 183 11.39 23.89 12.23
CA SER A 183 12.79 23.61 12.54
C SER A 183 12.85 22.32 13.34
N GLY A 184 13.60 21.33 12.84
CA GLY A 184 13.80 20.07 13.54
C GLY A 184 13.63 18.85 12.63
N GLN A 185 14.07 17.71 13.12
CA GLN A 185 13.89 16.41 12.49
C GLN A 185 12.50 15.88 12.85
N ILE A 186 11.77 15.37 11.85
CA ILE A 186 10.52 14.65 12.05
C ILE A 186 10.77 13.17 11.80
N ARG A 187 10.26 12.33 12.68
CA ARG A 187 10.27 10.85 12.53
C ARG A 187 8.89 10.31 12.81
N CYS A 188 8.44 9.41 11.96
CA CYS A 188 7.20 8.66 12.15
C CYS A 188 7.46 7.17 11.93
N SER A 189 6.94 6.35 12.82
CA SER A 189 6.86 4.92 12.64
C SER A 189 5.40 4.51 12.53
N SER A 190 5.08 3.69 11.55
CA SER A 190 3.74 3.15 11.32
C SER A 190 3.84 1.69 10.89
N ASN A 191 2.74 0.98 11.02
CA ASN A 191 2.63 -0.41 10.59
C ASN A 191 1.73 -0.50 9.35
N ILE A 192 2.27 -1.03 8.26
CA ILE A 192 1.48 -1.38 7.08
C ILE A 192 0.66 -2.61 7.45
N THR A 193 -0.65 -2.48 7.41
CA THR A 193 -1.61 -3.55 7.74
C THR A 193 -2.44 -3.99 6.54
N GLY A 194 -2.30 -3.30 5.42
CA GLY A 194 -2.96 -3.63 4.18
C GLY A 194 -2.52 -2.77 3.02
N LEU A 195 -3.05 -3.04 1.85
CA LEU A 195 -2.82 -2.27 0.64
C LEU A 195 -4.08 -2.23 -0.23
N LEU A 196 -4.12 -1.23 -1.08
CA LEU A 196 -5.12 -1.08 -2.12
C LEU A 196 -4.47 -1.45 -3.46
N LEU A 197 -5.09 -2.34 -4.21
CA LEU A 197 -4.62 -2.75 -5.53
C LEU A 197 -5.70 -2.50 -6.57
N THR A 198 -5.28 -2.11 -7.77
CA THR A 198 -6.10 -2.10 -8.98
C THR A 198 -5.55 -3.14 -9.94
N ARG A 199 -6.42 -3.80 -10.67
CA ARG A 199 -6.05 -4.79 -11.67
C ARG A 199 -6.02 -4.12 -13.04
N ASP A 200 -4.94 -4.25 -13.78
CA ASP A 200 -4.94 -3.85 -15.19
C ASP A 200 -5.80 -4.83 -15.98
N GLY A 201 -6.57 -4.30 -16.93
CA GLY A 201 -7.38 -5.11 -17.82
C GLY A 201 -6.47 -6.01 -18.67
N GLY A 202 -6.24 -7.23 -18.20
CA GLY A 202 -5.58 -8.27 -18.97
C GLY A 202 -6.51 -8.81 -20.03
N ASN A 203 -5.99 -9.06 -21.23
CA ASN A 203 -6.69 -9.84 -22.24
C ASN A 203 -6.99 -11.22 -21.63
N SER A 204 -8.19 -11.75 -21.78
CA SER A 204 -8.63 -13.01 -21.20
C SER A 204 -7.77 -14.24 -21.57
N ASN A 205 -6.87 -14.08 -22.51
CA ASN A 205 -5.93 -15.11 -22.98
C ASN A 205 -4.51 -14.97 -22.39
N ASN A 206 -4.25 -14.00 -21.50
CA ASN A 206 -2.93 -13.82 -20.91
C ASN A 206 -2.76 -14.70 -19.68
N GLU A 207 -1.65 -15.45 -19.65
CA GLU A 207 -1.19 -16.25 -18.49
C GLU A 207 -0.75 -15.39 -17.30
N SER A 208 -0.87 -14.08 -17.40
CA SER A 208 -0.40 -13.14 -16.38
C SER A 208 -1.47 -12.11 -16.00
N GLU A 209 -1.48 -11.74 -14.73
CA GLU A 209 -2.33 -10.70 -14.14
C GLU A 209 -1.47 -9.59 -13.54
N ILE A 210 -1.74 -8.35 -13.92
CA ILE A 210 -0.97 -7.18 -13.48
C ILE A 210 -1.77 -6.43 -12.42
N PHE A 211 -1.12 -6.19 -11.29
CA PHE A 211 -1.66 -5.41 -10.18
C PHE A 211 -0.80 -4.18 -9.88
N ARG A 212 -1.46 -3.05 -9.68
CA ARG A 212 -0.84 -1.77 -9.35
C ARG A 212 -1.36 -1.23 -8.03
N PRO A 213 -0.57 -0.43 -7.29
CA PRO A 213 -1.10 0.24 -6.12
C PRO A 213 -2.25 1.16 -6.54
N GLY A 214 -3.39 0.96 -5.91
CA GLY A 214 -4.56 1.79 -6.09
C GLY A 214 -4.52 3.01 -5.17
N GLY A 215 -4.93 4.15 -5.68
CA GLY A 215 -5.12 5.37 -4.91
C GLY A 215 -6.49 5.99 -5.18
N GLY A 216 -7.40 5.21 -5.74
CA GLY A 216 -8.72 5.68 -6.13
C GLY A 216 -9.55 6.17 -4.94
N ASP A 217 -10.39 7.16 -5.21
CA ASP A 217 -11.39 7.69 -4.29
C ASP A 217 -12.19 6.55 -3.66
N MET A 218 -12.10 6.42 -2.35
CA MET A 218 -13.02 5.57 -1.59
C MET A 218 -14.48 6.03 -1.74
N ASN A 219 -14.71 7.21 -2.30
CA ASN A 219 -16.04 7.75 -2.56
C ASN A 219 -16.73 7.16 -3.80
N ASP A 220 -16.00 6.63 -4.77
CA ASP A 220 -16.62 6.09 -5.99
C ASP A 220 -17.25 4.71 -5.80
N THR A 221 -16.89 3.99 -4.75
CA THR A 221 -17.47 2.68 -4.43
C THR A 221 -18.79 2.74 -3.66
N TRP A 222 -19.20 3.91 -3.17
CA TRP A 222 -20.39 4.05 -2.30
C TRP A 222 -21.53 4.89 -2.90
N ARG A 223 -21.42 5.33 -4.14
CA ARG A 223 -22.44 6.16 -4.80
C ARG A 223 -23.25 5.47 -5.88
N SER A 224 -23.25 4.18 -5.95
CA SER A 224 -24.20 3.49 -6.82
C SER A 224 -25.16 2.63 -5.99
N GLU A 225 -26.37 3.15 -5.86
CA GLU A 225 -27.63 2.59 -5.40
C GLU A 225 -27.94 2.70 -3.90
#